data_c02c3c098f964717110d5a088fc3b8f8
#
_entry.id   c02c3c098f964717110d5a088fc3b8f8
#
_cell.length_a   1.000
_cell.length_b   1.000
_cell.length_c   1.000
_cell.angle_alpha   90.00
_cell.angle_beta   90.00
_cell.angle_gamma   90.00
#
_symmetry.space_group_name_H-M   'P 1'
#
loop_
_entity.id
_entity.type
_entity.pdbx_description
1 polymer ?
#
loop_
_entity_poly.entity_id
_entity_poly.type
_entity_poly.pdbx_seq_one_letter_code
_entity_poly.pdbx_strand_id
1 'polypeptide(L)'
;IHPCLGCDRCGMDGDCIQNDAIQQKLMPQLLQADLIVLATPVYFFAMTAQIKTIVDRFYSRTGRLHHKKSVLLVTAGSNTDLTMMAITDHYNTLVGYMEWDDVGRVLAPGCLTREQIEKTDFPNKAYALGASL
;
A
#
# COMPACT_ATOMS: atom_id res chain seq x y z
N ILE A 1 6.49 -9.62 -11.85
CA ILE A 1 6.10 -8.19 -11.88
C ILE A 1 7.30 -7.33 -12.26
N HIS A 2 7.05 -6.23 -12.98
CA HIS A 2 8.08 -5.32 -13.42
C HIS A 2 7.74 -3.88 -13.00
N PRO A 3 8.74 -3.04 -12.66
CA PRO A 3 8.52 -1.65 -12.30
C PRO A 3 8.00 -0.83 -13.50
N CYS A 4 7.40 0.32 -13.21
CA CYS A 4 7.01 1.28 -14.25
C CYS A 4 8.25 1.75 -15.03
N LEU A 5 8.13 1.83 -16.35
CA LEU A 5 9.21 2.29 -17.24
C LEU A 5 9.19 3.81 -17.47
N GLY A 6 8.17 4.52 -16.98
CA GLY A 6 8.01 5.94 -17.25
C GLY A 6 7.79 6.29 -18.73
N CYS A 7 7.36 5.33 -19.54
CA CYS A 7 7.26 5.48 -21.01
C CYS A 7 6.00 6.21 -21.50
N ASP A 8 5.07 6.50 -20.60
CA ASP A 8 3.79 7.19 -20.81
C ASP A 8 2.86 6.60 -21.90
N ARG A 9 3.11 5.39 -22.39
CA ARG A 9 2.26 4.77 -23.42
C ARG A 9 0.83 4.47 -22.97
N CYS A 10 0.62 4.38 -21.67
CA CYS A 10 -0.73 4.22 -21.10
C CYS A 10 -1.51 5.55 -20.99
N GLY A 11 -0.83 6.71 -21.04
CA GLY A 11 -1.48 8.02 -20.97
C GLY A 11 -2.37 8.19 -19.73
N MET A 12 -1.97 7.64 -18.59
CA MET A 12 -2.66 7.67 -17.29
C MET A 12 -4.00 6.91 -17.20
N ASP A 13 -4.61 6.50 -18.30
CA ASP A 13 -5.89 5.76 -18.28
C ASP A 13 -5.96 4.60 -19.29
N GLY A 14 -4.85 4.24 -19.90
CA GLY A 14 -4.73 3.13 -20.84
C GLY A 14 -4.07 1.89 -20.26
N ASP A 15 -4.04 0.81 -21.03
CA ASP A 15 -3.33 -0.41 -20.65
C ASP A 15 -1.81 -0.18 -20.64
N CYS A 16 -1.16 -0.70 -19.60
CA CYS A 16 0.28 -0.72 -19.57
C CYS A 16 0.81 -1.70 -20.63
N ILE A 17 1.90 -1.30 -21.32
CA ILE A 17 2.55 -2.15 -22.32
C ILE A 17 3.20 -3.40 -21.72
N GLN A 18 3.44 -3.40 -20.41
CA GLN A 18 4.02 -4.53 -19.71
C GLN A 18 2.95 -5.57 -19.44
N ASN A 19 3.04 -6.69 -20.15
CA ASN A 19 2.10 -7.81 -20.06
C ASN A 19 2.50 -8.77 -18.93
N ASP A 20 2.42 -8.29 -17.69
CA ASP A 20 2.80 -9.02 -16.48
C ASP A 20 1.61 -9.26 -15.52
N ALA A 21 1.88 -9.91 -14.38
CA ALA A 21 0.85 -10.21 -13.39
C ALA A 21 0.16 -8.96 -12.82
N ILE A 22 0.85 -7.80 -12.79
CA ILE A 22 0.22 -6.54 -12.36
C ILE A 22 -0.88 -6.17 -13.37
N GLN A 23 -0.55 -6.14 -14.66
CA GLN A 23 -1.51 -5.74 -15.69
C GLN A 23 -2.63 -6.78 -15.86
N GLN A 24 -2.28 -8.08 -15.88
CA GLN A 24 -3.24 -9.13 -16.22
C GLN A 24 -4.15 -9.55 -15.06
N LYS A 25 -3.65 -9.50 -13.82
CA LYS A 25 -4.35 -10.07 -12.66
C LYS A 25 -4.69 -9.02 -11.62
N LEU A 26 -3.70 -8.23 -11.20
CA LEU A 26 -3.86 -7.32 -10.07
C LEU A 26 -4.65 -6.07 -10.45
N MET A 27 -4.32 -5.43 -11.57
CA MET A 27 -4.99 -4.19 -11.98
C MET A 27 -6.50 -4.35 -12.16
N PRO A 28 -7.03 -5.41 -12.81
CA PRO A 28 -8.47 -5.65 -12.86
C PRO A 28 -9.12 -5.77 -11.47
N GLN A 29 -8.46 -6.41 -10.51
CA GLN A 29 -8.95 -6.53 -9.14
C GLN A 29 -8.93 -5.19 -8.41
N LEU A 30 -7.85 -4.43 -8.53
CA LEU A 30 -7.76 -3.08 -7.95
C LEU A 30 -8.85 -2.14 -8.47
N LEU A 31 -9.17 -2.22 -9.76
CA LEU A 31 -10.24 -1.41 -10.36
C LEU A 31 -11.62 -1.75 -9.80
N GLN A 32 -11.88 -3.02 -9.48
CA GLN A 32 -13.14 -3.51 -8.93
C GLN A 32 -13.24 -3.36 -7.41
N ALA A 33 -12.10 -3.27 -6.71
CA ALA A 33 -12.09 -3.18 -5.26
C ALA A 33 -12.67 -1.85 -4.76
N ASP A 34 -13.46 -1.90 -3.70
CA ASP A 34 -13.91 -0.72 -2.96
C ASP A 34 -12.88 -0.29 -1.89
N LEU A 35 -12.08 -1.25 -1.42
CA LEU A 35 -11.07 -1.07 -0.38
C LEU A 35 -9.72 -1.61 -0.85
N ILE A 36 -8.67 -0.80 -0.69
CA ILE A 36 -7.27 -1.19 -0.92
C ILE A 36 -6.54 -1.26 0.42
N VAL A 37 -6.01 -2.43 0.75
CA VAL A 37 -5.18 -2.63 1.94
C VAL A 37 -3.71 -2.68 1.51
N LEU A 38 -2.91 -1.71 1.95
CA LEU A 38 -1.47 -1.71 1.77
C LEU A 38 -0.83 -2.32 3.03
N ALA A 39 -0.34 -3.56 2.92
CA ALA A 39 0.33 -4.27 4.01
C ALA A 39 1.82 -4.44 3.68
N THR A 40 2.70 -3.87 4.50
CA THR A 40 4.14 -3.84 4.22
C THR A 40 4.98 -3.80 5.50
N PRO A 41 6.12 -4.49 5.56
CA PRO A 41 7.17 -4.11 6.49
C PRO A 41 7.83 -2.81 6.04
N VAL A 42 8.50 -2.12 6.97
CA VAL A 42 9.33 -0.97 6.65
C VAL A 42 10.73 -1.44 6.26
N TYR A 43 11.14 -1.14 5.04
CA TYR A 43 12.51 -1.33 4.56
C TYR A 43 13.10 0.03 4.17
N PHE A 44 14.19 0.43 4.85
CA PHE A 44 14.81 1.74 4.64
C PHE A 44 13.79 2.89 4.63
N PHE A 45 12.97 2.94 5.70
CA PHE A 45 11.97 3.99 5.97
C PHE A 45 10.79 4.06 4.98
N ALA A 46 10.65 3.10 4.06
CA ALA A 46 9.59 3.09 3.05
C ALA A 46 8.90 1.72 2.97
N MET A 47 7.84 1.65 2.16
CA MET A 47 7.25 0.37 1.76
C MET A 47 8.27 -0.47 0.96
N THR A 48 8.06 -1.78 0.94
CA THR A 48 8.93 -2.68 0.17
C THR A 48 8.93 -2.34 -1.33
N ALA A 49 10.03 -2.66 -2.01
CA ALA A 49 10.15 -2.46 -3.46
C ALA A 49 9.03 -3.15 -4.24
N GLN A 50 8.54 -4.30 -3.77
CA GLN A 50 7.44 -5.03 -4.39
C GLN A 50 6.14 -4.23 -4.36
N ILE A 51 5.78 -3.67 -3.20
CA ILE A 51 4.59 -2.80 -3.08
C ILE A 51 4.79 -1.52 -3.89
N LYS A 52 5.96 -0.89 -3.79
CA LYS A 52 6.26 0.33 -4.56
C LYS A 52 6.18 0.10 -6.07
N THR A 53 6.62 -1.06 -6.55
CA THR A 53 6.47 -1.46 -7.96
C THR A 53 5.00 -1.48 -8.39
N ILE A 54 4.10 -1.94 -7.53
CA ILE A 54 2.65 -1.95 -7.80
C ILE A 54 2.10 -0.52 -7.79
N VAL A 55 2.46 0.27 -6.78
CA VAL A 55 2.02 1.67 -6.64
C VAL A 55 2.45 2.50 -7.84
N ASP A 56 3.68 2.35 -8.33
CA ASP A 56 4.15 3.05 -9.54
C ASP A 56 3.35 2.70 -10.79
N ARG A 57 2.76 1.50 -10.83
CA ARG A 57 1.93 1.04 -11.94
C ARG A 57 0.48 1.57 -11.85
N PHE A 58 0.06 2.19 -10.73
CA PHE A 58 -1.22 2.90 -10.64
C PHE A 58 -1.32 4.02 -11.68
N TYR A 59 -0.18 4.56 -12.12
CA TYR A 59 -0.12 5.56 -13.18
C TYR A 59 -0.94 5.17 -14.41
N SER A 60 -0.98 3.89 -14.79
CA SER A 60 -1.74 3.44 -15.96
C SER A 60 -3.26 3.53 -15.80
N ARG A 61 -3.76 3.75 -14.58
CA ARG A 61 -5.19 3.81 -14.24
C ARG A 61 -5.48 4.86 -13.17
N THR A 62 -4.71 5.94 -13.13
CA THR A 62 -4.77 6.92 -12.04
C THR A 62 -6.21 7.38 -11.77
N GLY A 63 -6.91 7.92 -12.78
CA GLY A 63 -8.26 8.45 -12.60
C GLY A 63 -9.31 7.39 -12.20
N ARG A 64 -9.10 6.13 -12.57
CA ARG A 64 -10.01 5.03 -12.24
C ARG A 64 -9.74 4.39 -10.88
N LEU A 65 -8.59 4.67 -10.28
CA LEU A 65 -8.21 4.22 -8.94
C LEU A 65 -8.49 5.28 -7.87
N HIS A 66 -8.98 6.46 -8.24
CA HIS A 66 -9.39 7.50 -7.28
C HIS A 66 -10.61 7.08 -6.44
N HIS A 67 -10.84 7.80 -5.34
CA HIS A 67 -12.04 7.71 -4.50
C HIS A 67 -12.33 6.33 -3.89
N LYS A 68 -11.29 5.54 -3.65
CA LYS A 68 -11.41 4.24 -2.96
C LYS A 68 -11.17 4.40 -1.46
N LYS A 69 -11.66 3.45 -0.67
CA LYS A 69 -11.23 3.31 0.72
C LYS A 69 -9.83 2.72 0.78
N SER A 70 -9.06 3.10 1.79
CA SER A 70 -7.71 2.55 1.99
C SER A 70 -7.41 2.25 3.45
N VAL A 71 -6.58 1.23 3.67
CA VAL A 71 -6.04 0.84 4.97
C VAL A 71 -4.53 0.67 4.85
N LEU A 72 -3.79 1.10 5.87
CA LEU A 72 -2.36 0.88 5.98
C LEU A 72 -2.03 -0.07 7.13
N LEU A 73 -1.38 -1.19 6.84
CA LEU A 73 -0.84 -2.13 7.81
C LEU A 73 0.69 -2.15 7.70
N VAL A 74 1.38 -1.77 8.77
CA VAL A 74 2.84 -1.63 8.76
C VAL A 74 3.48 -2.35 9.94
N THR A 75 4.57 -3.07 9.68
CA THR A 75 5.48 -3.60 10.71
C THR A 75 6.87 -3.00 10.54
N ALA A 76 7.59 -2.79 11.63
CA ALA A 76 9.00 -2.35 11.60
C ALA A 76 9.79 -2.97 12.74
N GLY A 77 11.04 -3.34 12.48
CA GLY A 77 11.94 -3.82 13.53
C GLY A 77 12.39 -2.72 14.50
N SER A 78 12.51 -1.49 14.03
CA SER A 78 12.79 -0.32 14.87
C SER A 78 11.51 0.23 15.50
N ASN A 79 11.64 0.79 16.71
CA ASN A 79 10.56 1.46 17.43
C ASN A 79 10.72 2.98 17.48
N THR A 80 11.60 3.55 16.64
CA THR A 80 11.79 5.00 16.58
C THR A 80 10.69 5.69 15.79
N ASP A 81 10.30 6.89 16.21
CA ASP A 81 9.28 7.69 15.52
C ASP A 81 9.64 7.96 14.05
N LEU A 82 10.93 8.19 13.77
CA LEU A 82 11.42 8.40 12.41
C LEU A 82 11.04 7.27 11.46
N THR A 83 11.08 6.02 11.93
CA THR A 83 10.77 4.84 11.11
C THR A 83 9.32 4.84 10.64
N MET A 84 8.39 5.19 11.53
CA MET A 84 6.96 5.23 11.19
C MET A 84 6.57 6.53 10.49
N MET A 85 7.24 7.64 10.77
CA MET A 85 6.95 8.94 10.17
C MET A 85 7.09 8.90 8.66
N ALA A 86 8.22 8.44 8.13
CA ALA A 86 8.49 8.45 6.70
C ALA A 86 7.50 7.61 5.87
N ILE A 87 7.17 6.39 6.33
CA ILE A 87 6.17 5.54 5.64
C ILE A 87 4.77 6.14 5.73
N THR A 88 4.43 6.75 6.87
CA THR A 88 3.13 7.40 7.08
C THR A 88 2.98 8.63 6.20
N ASP A 89 4.01 9.46 6.08
CA ASP A 89 4.01 10.64 5.20
C ASP A 89 3.88 10.24 3.72
N HIS A 90 4.58 9.18 3.31
CA HIS A 90 4.43 8.64 1.97
C HIS A 90 2.99 8.16 1.71
N TYR A 91 2.41 7.43 2.67
CA TYR A 91 1.02 6.99 2.56
C TYR A 91 0.03 8.15 2.53
N ASN A 92 0.20 9.16 3.41
CA ASN A 92 -0.63 10.37 3.41
C ASN A 92 -0.61 11.07 2.06
N THR A 93 0.58 11.21 1.46
CA THR A 93 0.74 11.82 0.14
C THR A 93 0.03 11.02 -0.95
N LEU A 94 0.18 9.68 -0.91
CA LEU A 94 -0.50 8.79 -1.86
C LEU A 94 -2.02 8.88 -1.72
N VAL A 95 -2.54 8.80 -0.49
CA VAL A 95 -3.98 8.91 -0.18
C VAL A 95 -4.54 10.25 -0.66
N GLY A 96 -3.83 11.34 -0.36
CA GLY A 96 -4.26 12.67 -0.82
C GLY A 96 -4.27 12.80 -2.34
N TYR A 97 -3.23 12.30 -3.02
CA TYR A 97 -3.16 12.36 -4.48
C TYR A 97 -4.22 11.49 -5.17
N MET A 98 -4.49 10.31 -4.62
CA MET A 98 -5.50 9.38 -5.15
C MET A 98 -6.93 9.71 -4.69
N GLU A 99 -7.09 10.73 -3.83
CA GLU A 99 -8.37 11.09 -3.22
C GLU A 99 -9.04 9.89 -2.53
N TRP A 100 -8.23 9.07 -1.87
CA TRP A 100 -8.72 7.91 -1.13
C TRP A 100 -9.25 8.32 0.24
N ASP A 101 -10.23 7.56 0.74
CA ASP A 101 -10.70 7.65 2.11
C ASP A 101 -9.88 6.70 3.01
N ASP A 102 -9.03 7.27 3.87
CA ASP A 102 -8.26 6.49 4.84
C ASP A 102 -9.15 6.02 5.98
N VAL A 103 -9.57 4.76 5.93
CA VAL A 103 -10.50 4.18 6.91
C VAL A 103 -9.81 3.47 8.07
N GLY A 104 -8.47 3.45 8.11
CA GLY A 104 -7.74 2.98 9.27
C GLY A 104 -6.31 2.55 9.03
N ARG A 105 -5.54 2.52 10.12
CA ARG A 105 -4.12 2.17 10.10
C ARG A 105 -3.75 1.30 11.30
N VAL A 106 -2.87 0.34 11.10
CA VAL A 106 -2.17 -0.36 12.18
C VAL A 106 -0.68 -0.27 11.93
N LEU A 107 -0.01 0.47 12.80
CA LEU A 107 1.43 0.69 12.75
C LEU A 107 2.07 -0.09 13.91
N ALA A 108 2.86 -1.10 13.63
CA ALA A 108 3.47 -2.01 14.59
C ALA A 108 5.00 -1.84 14.62
N PRO A 109 5.52 -0.81 15.35
CA PRO A 109 6.95 -0.64 15.58
C PRO A 109 7.50 -1.72 16.53
N GLY A 110 8.83 -1.96 16.48
CA GLY A 110 9.51 -2.89 17.35
C GLY A 110 9.20 -4.37 17.07
N CYS A 111 8.65 -4.68 15.90
CA CYS A 111 8.24 -6.03 15.51
C CYS A 111 9.09 -6.53 14.33
N LEU A 112 10.29 -7.06 14.62
CA LEU A 112 11.20 -7.60 13.61
C LEU A 112 10.79 -9.01 13.17
N THR A 113 10.21 -9.82 14.06
CA THR A 113 9.81 -11.19 13.79
C THR A 113 8.32 -11.41 14.07
N ARG A 114 7.81 -12.54 13.54
CA ARG A 114 6.42 -12.96 13.79
C ARG A 114 6.15 -13.17 15.27
N GLU A 115 7.08 -13.81 16.00
CA GLU A 115 6.91 -14.06 17.43
C GLU A 115 6.85 -12.77 18.26
N GLN A 116 7.51 -11.71 17.79
CA GLN A 116 7.46 -10.42 18.46
C GLN A 116 6.08 -9.77 18.30
N ILE A 117 5.54 -9.71 17.08
CA ILE A 117 4.24 -9.08 16.85
C ILE A 117 3.09 -9.87 17.50
N GLU A 118 3.16 -11.21 17.53
CA GLU A 118 2.17 -12.06 18.17
C GLU A 118 2.07 -11.85 19.71
N LYS A 119 3.12 -11.31 20.34
CA LYS A 119 3.12 -10.93 21.77
C LYS A 119 2.59 -9.53 22.05
N THR A 120 2.17 -8.81 21.04
CA THR A 120 1.62 -7.45 21.15
C THR A 120 0.12 -7.47 20.90
N ASP A 121 -0.52 -6.30 21.07
CA ASP A 121 -1.94 -6.10 20.75
C ASP A 121 -2.18 -5.74 19.26
N PHE A 122 -1.15 -5.61 18.43
CA PHE A 122 -1.32 -5.21 17.03
C PHE A 122 -2.16 -6.19 16.19
N PRO A 123 -2.06 -7.52 16.35
CA PRO A 123 -2.94 -8.45 15.64
C PRO A 123 -4.42 -8.24 15.99
N ASN A 124 -4.75 -8.00 17.29
CA ASN A 124 -6.11 -7.71 17.71
C ASN A 124 -6.63 -6.38 17.15
N LYS A 125 -5.77 -5.35 17.10
CA LYS A 125 -6.12 -4.06 16.48
C LYS A 125 -6.39 -4.22 14.98
N ALA A 126 -5.58 -5.02 14.27
CA ALA A 126 -5.80 -5.29 12.86
C ALA A 126 -7.09 -6.08 12.61
N TYR A 127 -7.39 -7.05 13.47
CA TYR A 127 -8.65 -7.80 13.43
C TYR A 127 -9.86 -6.90 13.69
N ALA A 128 -9.79 -6.08 14.74
CA ALA A 128 -10.88 -5.16 15.08
C ALA A 128 -11.12 -4.13 13.96
N LEU A 129 -10.05 -3.60 13.37
CA LEU A 129 -10.16 -2.71 12.21
C LEU A 129 -10.87 -3.44 11.05
N GLY A 130 -10.43 -4.64 10.68
CA GLY A 130 -11.05 -5.41 9.61
C GLY A 130 -12.51 -5.75 9.87
N ALA A 131 -12.89 -5.99 11.12
CA ALA A 131 -14.28 -6.28 11.52
C ALA A 131 -15.18 -5.03 11.48
N SER A 132 -14.63 -3.83 11.44
CA SER A 132 -15.37 -2.56 11.37
C SER A 132 -15.58 -2.02 9.96
N LEU A 133 -14.94 -2.64 8.95
CA LEU A 133 -15.00 -2.23 7.53
C LEU A 133 -16.15 -2.91 6.78
#